data_879fe45243051631a4ec0b1bde208976
#
_entry.id   879fe45243051631a4ec0b1bde208976
#
_cell.length_a   1.000
_cell.length_b   1.000
_cell.length_c   1.000
_cell.angle_alpha   90.00
_cell.angle_beta   90.00
_cell.angle_gamma   90.00
#
_symmetry.space_group_name_H-M   'P 1'
#
loop_
_entity.id
_entity.type
_entity.pdbx_description
1 polymer ?
#
loop_
_entity_poly.entity_id
_entity_poly.type
_entity_poly.pdbx_seq_one_letter_code
_entity_poly.pdbx_strand_id
1 'polypeptide(L)'
;MISNDTRTAPGSATRAHNGVVPKAKDLEQRLQRTEQQLRLFQQISRMMVREMSLQEVLRGIVNLVVEFTACDSCLVYLVDNEELVLCASNTSHPSAIGRVRLRLSEGLTGWVAREKRLLAISREAYKDARFKFFGDLPEDTFEAFLSAPVIARNRVVGVINVRHKQPHQHTGGEMEVLTTVGEQVGCLLVVARMHPTAVESANHVQLVLSSGPAGAP
;
A
#
# COMPACT_ATOMS: atom_id res chain seq x y z
N MET A 1 -80.53 -20.72 -19.75
CA MET A 1 -79.93 -20.45 -18.40
C MET A 1 -78.49 -20.18 -18.60
N ILE A 2 -78.14 -18.95 -18.35
CA ILE A 2 -76.87 -18.32 -18.81
C ILE A 2 -75.92 -18.29 -17.61
N SER A 3 -74.78 -18.91 -17.78
CA SER A 3 -73.67 -18.79 -16.82
C SER A 3 -72.64 -17.82 -17.32
N ASN A 4 -72.48 -16.73 -16.56
CA ASN A 4 -71.42 -15.73 -16.80
C ASN A 4 -70.13 -16.18 -16.13
N ASP A 5 -69.12 -16.34 -16.93
CA ASP A 5 -67.75 -16.63 -16.50
C ASP A 5 -66.93 -15.35 -16.58
N THR A 6 -66.61 -14.76 -15.41
CA THR A 6 -65.76 -13.57 -15.30
C THR A 6 -64.35 -13.99 -14.95
N ARG A 7 -63.46 -14.03 -15.97
CA ARG A 7 -62.01 -14.19 -15.79
C ARG A 7 -61.41 -12.90 -15.25
N THR A 8 -60.88 -12.97 -14.04
CA THR A 8 -60.03 -11.96 -13.43
C THR A 8 -58.59 -12.16 -13.88
N ALA A 9 -57.98 -11.15 -14.49
CA ALA A 9 -56.59 -11.12 -14.88
C ALA A 9 -55.67 -10.96 -13.63
N PRO A 10 -54.49 -11.59 -13.60
CA PRO A 10 -53.54 -11.41 -12.49
C PRO A 10 -52.77 -10.10 -12.65
N GLY A 11 -52.80 -9.31 -11.56
CA GLY A 11 -52.09 -8.06 -11.45
C GLY A 11 -50.58 -8.21 -11.57
N SER A 12 -49.97 -7.34 -12.35
CA SER A 12 -48.55 -7.16 -12.49
C SER A 12 -47.94 -6.68 -11.18
N ALA A 13 -47.18 -7.56 -10.50
CA ALA A 13 -46.38 -7.20 -9.35
C ALA A 13 -45.20 -6.32 -9.81
N THR A 14 -45.34 -5.02 -9.58
CA THR A 14 -44.26 -4.05 -9.73
C THR A 14 -43.15 -4.41 -8.70
N ARG A 15 -42.04 -4.92 -9.17
CA ARG A 15 -40.82 -5.09 -8.36
C ARG A 15 -40.34 -3.72 -7.89
N ALA A 16 -40.61 -3.37 -6.66
CA ALA A 16 -40.00 -2.23 -6.00
C ALA A 16 -38.46 -2.47 -5.94
N HIS A 17 -37.71 -1.71 -6.70
CA HIS A 17 -36.29 -1.53 -6.56
C HIS A 17 -36.07 -0.81 -5.22
N ASN A 18 -35.80 -1.53 -4.15
CA ASN A 18 -35.30 -0.98 -2.91
C ASN A 18 -33.86 -0.50 -3.14
N GLY A 19 -33.68 0.61 -3.82
CA GLY A 19 -32.47 1.40 -3.80
C GLY A 19 -32.34 1.99 -2.39
N VAL A 20 -31.47 1.41 -1.57
CA VAL A 20 -31.11 2.01 -0.27
C VAL A 20 -30.46 3.35 -0.56
N VAL A 21 -31.20 4.43 -0.40
CA VAL A 21 -30.65 5.80 -0.47
C VAL A 21 -29.72 5.95 0.73
N PRO A 22 -28.41 6.17 0.53
CA PRO A 22 -27.47 6.36 1.62
C PRO A 22 -27.95 7.54 2.48
N LYS A 23 -27.94 7.35 3.81
CA LYS A 23 -28.27 8.45 4.73
C LYS A 23 -27.28 9.59 4.49
N ALA A 24 -27.72 10.85 4.58
CA ALA A 24 -26.87 12.03 4.35
C ALA A 24 -25.52 11.95 5.10
N LYS A 25 -25.54 11.47 6.34
CA LYS A 25 -24.35 11.25 7.15
C LYS A 25 -23.34 10.25 6.54
N ASP A 26 -23.82 9.22 5.85
CA ASP A 26 -22.95 8.25 5.17
C ASP A 26 -22.27 8.89 3.95
N LEU A 27 -23.02 9.70 3.20
CA LEU A 27 -22.48 10.48 2.07
C LEU A 27 -21.43 11.50 2.53
N GLU A 28 -21.67 12.21 3.62
CA GLU A 28 -20.71 13.16 4.20
C GLU A 28 -19.43 12.47 4.62
N GLN A 29 -19.53 11.31 5.30
CA GLN A 29 -18.36 10.53 5.69
C GLN A 29 -17.56 10.01 4.46
N ARG A 30 -18.25 9.57 3.43
CA ARG A 30 -17.59 9.13 2.18
C ARG A 30 -16.90 10.29 1.47
N LEU A 31 -17.54 11.44 1.39
CA LEU A 31 -16.97 12.65 0.82
C LEU A 31 -15.70 13.06 1.58
N GLN A 32 -15.77 13.13 2.91
CA GLN A 32 -14.64 13.49 3.76
C GLN A 32 -13.45 12.53 3.56
N ARG A 33 -13.69 11.23 3.48
CA ARG A 33 -12.64 10.24 3.20
C ARG A 33 -12.01 10.45 1.83
N THR A 34 -12.84 10.68 0.81
CA THR A 34 -12.34 10.92 -0.56
C THR A 34 -11.51 12.20 -0.63
N GLU A 35 -11.93 13.27 0.06
CA GLU A 35 -11.14 14.51 0.15
C GLU A 35 -9.80 14.29 0.85
N GLN A 36 -9.76 13.49 1.92
CA GLN A 36 -8.52 13.15 2.60
C GLN A 36 -7.57 12.37 1.70
N GLN A 37 -8.08 11.38 0.95
CA GLN A 37 -7.30 10.63 -0.04
C GLN A 37 -6.74 11.55 -1.12
N LEU A 38 -7.57 12.45 -1.67
CA LEU A 38 -7.14 13.41 -2.68
C LEU A 38 -6.03 14.33 -2.17
N ARG A 39 -6.16 14.85 -0.95
CA ARG A 39 -5.12 15.69 -0.31
C ARG A 39 -3.81 14.94 -0.17
N LEU A 40 -3.84 13.69 0.27
CA LEU A 40 -2.66 12.83 0.39
C LEU A 40 -1.94 12.68 -0.95
N PHE A 41 -2.67 12.34 -2.02
CA PHE A 41 -2.09 12.19 -3.34
C PHE A 41 -1.52 13.51 -3.90
N GLN A 42 -2.19 14.62 -3.66
CA GLN A 42 -1.66 15.95 -4.03
C GLN A 42 -0.36 16.27 -3.27
N GLN A 43 -0.25 15.92 -2.00
CA GLN A 43 0.96 16.12 -1.23
C GLN A 43 2.12 15.26 -1.75
N ILE A 44 1.87 13.99 -2.05
CA ILE A 44 2.88 13.10 -2.67
C ILE A 44 3.34 13.68 -4.02
N SER A 45 2.40 14.07 -4.89
CA SER A 45 2.73 14.65 -6.20
C SER A 45 3.57 15.93 -6.07
N ARG A 46 3.26 16.79 -5.09
CA ARG A 46 4.06 18.00 -4.83
C ARG A 46 5.47 17.69 -4.33
N MET A 47 5.66 16.64 -3.54
CA MET A 47 7.00 16.21 -3.12
C MET A 47 7.83 15.71 -4.30
N MET A 48 7.19 14.97 -5.22
CA MET A 48 7.87 14.42 -6.41
C MET A 48 8.36 15.49 -7.39
N VAL A 49 7.77 16.70 -7.38
CA VAL A 49 8.15 17.82 -8.25
C VAL A 49 9.27 18.68 -7.63
N ARG A 50 9.53 18.54 -6.33
CA ARG A 50 10.58 19.31 -5.65
C ARG A 50 11.95 18.66 -5.88
N GLU A 51 13.00 19.46 -5.80
CA GLU A 51 14.39 18.98 -5.75
C GLU A 51 14.67 18.34 -4.38
N MET A 52 14.20 17.11 -4.22
CA MET A 52 14.38 16.30 -3.01
C MET A 52 15.08 15.00 -3.39
N SER A 53 15.94 14.52 -2.51
CA SER A 53 16.52 13.19 -2.67
C SER A 53 15.42 12.12 -2.57
N LEU A 54 15.62 10.97 -3.21
CA LEU A 54 14.70 9.82 -3.11
C LEU A 54 14.43 9.45 -1.65
N GLN A 55 15.46 9.53 -0.79
CA GLN A 55 15.33 9.23 0.64
C GLN A 55 14.38 10.20 1.36
N GLU A 56 14.45 11.48 1.05
CA GLU A 56 13.55 12.50 1.62
C GLU A 56 12.10 12.29 1.15
N VAL A 57 11.91 11.98 -0.13
CA VAL A 57 10.58 11.68 -0.67
C VAL A 57 9.98 10.43 -0.02
N LEU A 58 10.74 9.33 0.08
CA LEU A 58 10.27 8.11 0.73
C LEU A 58 9.91 8.34 2.20
N ARG A 59 10.72 9.13 2.93
CA ARG A 59 10.42 9.51 4.32
C ARG A 59 9.14 10.35 4.41
N GLY A 60 8.96 11.32 3.52
CA GLY A 60 7.74 12.11 3.42
C GLY A 60 6.51 11.24 3.15
N ILE A 61 6.61 10.28 2.24
CA ILE A 61 5.54 9.31 1.94
C ILE A 61 5.20 8.47 3.17
N VAL A 62 6.21 7.96 3.89
CA VAL A 62 5.99 7.21 5.14
C VAL A 62 5.19 8.04 6.14
N ASN A 63 5.56 9.31 6.36
CA ASN A 63 4.86 10.19 7.29
C ASN A 63 3.39 10.43 6.88
N LEU A 64 3.14 10.64 5.58
CA LEU A 64 1.78 10.82 5.07
C LEU A 64 0.93 9.54 5.21
N VAL A 65 1.51 8.37 4.97
CA VAL A 65 0.81 7.09 5.17
C VAL A 65 0.48 6.88 6.64
N VAL A 66 1.41 7.16 7.55
CA VAL A 66 1.19 7.08 9.00
C VAL A 66 0.07 8.01 9.44
N GLU A 67 0.09 9.27 8.98
CA GLU A 67 -0.97 10.25 9.28
C GLU A 67 -2.35 9.79 8.78
N PHE A 68 -2.41 9.24 7.56
CA PHE A 68 -3.66 8.80 6.96
C PHE A 68 -4.22 7.53 7.61
N THR A 69 -3.36 6.54 7.91
CA THR A 69 -3.79 5.22 8.43
C THR A 69 -3.79 5.14 9.94
N ALA A 70 -3.23 6.15 10.63
CA ALA A 70 -2.97 6.16 12.07
C ALA A 70 -2.24 4.88 12.55
N CYS A 71 -1.35 4.32 11.71
CA CYS A 71 -0.63 3.09 12.00
C CYS A 71 0.54 3.32 12.96
N ASP A 72 0.91 2.28 13.70
CA ASP A 72 2.08 2.33 14.60
C ASP A 72 3.40 2.27 13.83
N SER A 73 3.42 1.56 12.71
CA SER A 73 4.63 1.38 11.90
C SER A 73 4.31 1.34 10.41
N CYS A 74 5.07 2.12 9.64
CA CYS A 74 5.10 2.10 8.18
C CYS A 74 6.53 1.87 7.70
N LEU A 75 6.73 0.89 6.83
CA LEU A 75 8.03 0.47 6.31
C LEU A 75 7.99 0.44 4.78
N VAL A 76 8.96 1.05 4.12
CA VAL A 76 9.12 0.99 2.67
C VAL A 76 10.39 0.19 2.34
N TYR A 77 10.20 -0.89 1.63
CA TYR A 77 11.26 -1.73 1.10
C TYR A 77 11.39 -1.52 -0.40
N LEU A 78 12.62 -1.46 -0.90
CA LEU A 78 12.91 -1.47 -2.33
C LEU A 78 13.67 -2.72 -2.73
N VAL A 79 13.44 -3.19 -3.96
CA VAL A 79 14.13 -4.35 -4.50
C VAL A 79 15.54 -3.96 -4.92
N ASP A 80 16.54 -4.64 -4.34
CA ASP A 80 17.95 -4.60 -4.69
C ASP A 80 18.41 -6.04 -5.03
N ASN A 81 18.67 -6.30 -6.31
CA ASN A 81 18.87 -7.66 -6.84
C ASN A 81 17.67 -8.57 -6.53
N GLU A 82 17.83 -9.60 -5.73
CA GLU A 82 16.75 -10.53 -5.32
C GLU A 82 16.34 -10.34 -3.86
N GLU A 83 16.66 -9.18 -3.28
CA GLU A 83 16.34 -8.85 -1.90
C GLU A 83 15.48 -7.59 -1.80
N LEU A 84 14.72 -7.49 -0.74
CA LEU A 84 14.01 -6.30 -0.31
C LEU A 84 14.83 -5.60 0.77
N VAL A 85 15.27 -4.39 0.51
CA VAL A 85 16.05 -3.56 1.44
C VAL A 85 15.14 -2.52 2.07
N LEU A 86 15.16 -2.38 3.39
CA LEU A 86 14.43 -1.34 4.10
C LEU A 86 15.04 0.03 3.77
N CYS A 87 14.27 0.89 3.09
CA CYS A 87 14.73 2.21 2.66
C CYS A 87 14.13 3.37 3.45
N ALA A 88 12.92 3.22 3.99
CA ALA A 88 12.30 4.24 4.82
C ALA A 88 11.39 3.63 5.88
N SER A 89 11.29 4.28 7.05
CA SER A 89 10.46 3.88 8.17
C SER A 89 10.16 5.09 9.06
N ASN A 90 9.03 5.03 9.78
CA ASN A 90 8.71 5.93 10.89
C ASN A 90 9.22 5.40 12.24
N THR A 91 9.80 4.21 12.29
CA THR A 91 10.35 3.65 13.54
C THR A 91 11.63 4.36 13.95
N SER A 92 11.89 4.42 15.27
CA SER A 92 13.02 5.13 15.88
C SER A 92 14.40 4.45 15.69
N HIS A 93 14.52 3.50 14.77
CA HIS A 93 15.78 2.78 14.49
C HIS A 93 16.38 3.16 13.13
N PRO A 94 17.06 4.33 13.03
CA PRO A 94 17.70 4.75 11.78
C PRO A 94 18.76 3.77 11.28
N SER A 95 19.38 3.00 12.21
CA SER A 95 20.38 1.99 11.87
C SER A 95 19.81 0.78 11.11
N ALA A 96 18.50 0.57 11.12
CA ALA A 96 17.86 -0.50 10.36
C ALA A 96 17.74 -0.18 8.86
N ILE A 97 17.70 1.11 8.51
CA ILE A 97 17.61 1.56 7.12
C ILE A 97 18.88 1.19 6.36
N GLY A 98 18.72 0.51 5.23
CA GLY A 98 19.79 -0.01 4.39
C GLY A 98 20.43 -1.32 4.89
N ARG A 99 20.17 -1.72 6.16
CA ARG A 99 20.73 -2.95 6.75
C ARG A 99 19.74 -4.11 6.77
N VAL A 100 18.46 -3.84 7.08
CA VAL A 100 17.43 -4.88 7.07
C VAL A 100 17.17 -5.30 5.64
N ARG A 101 17.42 -6.57 5.37
CA ARG A 101 17.25 -7.21 4.07
C ARG A 101 16.40 -8.47 4.19
N LEU A 102 15.56 -8.72 3.20
CA LEU A 102 14.66 -9.85 3.08
C LEU A 102 14.78 -10.44 1.69
N ARG A 103 14.78 -11.75 1.59
CA ARG A 103 14.60 -12.41 0.28
C ARG A 103 13.18 -12.18 -0.24
N LEU A 104 13.00 -12.17 -1.55
CA LEU A 104 11.67 -12.01 -2.19
C LEU A 104 10.66 -13.12 -1.83
N SER A 105 11.10 -14.20 -1.17
CA SER A 105 10.23 -15.28 -0.68
C SER A 105 10.05 -15.27 0.83
N GLU A 106 10.59 -14.29 1.54
CA GLU A 106 10.76 -14.34 2.98
C GLU A 106 9.76 -13.45 3.71
N GLY A 107 9.04 -14.06 4.66
CA GLY A 107 8.05 -13.37 5.47
C GLY A 107 6.81 -12.92 4.67
N LEU A 108 5.92 -12.18 5.34
CA LEU A 108 4.73 -11.60 4.72
C LEU A 108 5.10 -10.61 3.61
N THR A 109 6.14 -9.82 3.84
CA THR A 109 6.64 -8.81 2.88
C THR A 109 7.15 -9.47 1.59
N GLY A 110 7.96 -10.52 1.70
CA GLY A 110 8.45 -11.27 0.54
C GLY A 110 7.33 -11.98 -0.21
N TRP A 111 6.34 -12.50 0.52
CA TRP A 111 5.14 -13.07 -0.11
C TRP A 111 4.39 -12.04 -0.98
N VAL A 112 4.19 -10.81 -0.47
CA VAL A 112 3.56 -9.72 -1.24
C VAL A 112 4.36 -9.38 -2.50
N ALA A 113 5.69 -9.34 -2.40
CA ALA A 113 6.55 -9.10 -3.55
C ALA A 113 6.42 -10.20 -4.62
N ARG A 114 6.44 -11.46 -4.20
CA ARG A 114 6.35 -12.61 -5.10
C ARG A 114 4.99 -12.72 -5.76
N GLU A 115 3.91 -12.63 -4.98
CA GLU A 115 2.54 -12.78 -5.48
C GLU A 115 2.02 -11.53 -6.20
N LYS A 116 2.70 -10.39 -6.07
CA LYS A 116 2.28 -9.09 -6.64
C LYS A 116 0.87 -8.70 -6.20
N ARG A 117 0.49 -9.04 -4.99
CA ARG A 117 -0.85 -8.86 -4.45
C ARG A 117 -0.80 -8.21 -3.08
N LEU A 118 -1.76 -7.33 -2.84
CA LEU A 118 -2.00 -6.78 -1.51
C LEU A 118 -2.34 -7.89 -0.51
N LEU A 119 -1.82 -7.77 0.71
CA LEU A 119 -2.11 -8.63 1.84
C LEU A 119 -2.66 -7.78 2.98
N ALA A 120 -3.83 -8.17 3.53
CA ALA A 120 -4.44 -7.55 4.69
C ALA A 120 -4.73 -8.62 5.75
N ILE A 121 -4.19 -8.45 6.95
CA ILE A 121 -4.42 -9.29 8.12
C ILE A 121 -4.88 -8.37 9.26
N SER A 122 -6.05 -8.63 9.82
CA SER A 122 -6.68 -7.72 10.80
C SER A 122 -6.30 -8.01 12.24
N ARG A 123 -5.80 -9.21 12.56
CA ARG A 123 -5.37 -9.62 13.89
C ARG A 123 -4.38 -10.78 13.83
N GLU A 124 -3.58 -10.93 14.87
CA GLU A 124 -2.67 -12.06 15.06
C GLU A 124 -1.72 -12.29 13.85
N ALA A 125 -1.30 -11.21 13.17
CA ALA A 125 -0.40 -11.30 12.02
C ALA A 125 0.88 -12.07 12.33
N TYR A 126 1.35 -12.02 13.58
CA TYR A 126 2.52 -12.76 14.06
C TYR A 126 2.32 -14.28 14.14
N LYS A 127 1.06 -14.77 14.09
CA LYS A 127 0.74 -16.21 14.02
C LYS A 127 0.64 -16.76 12.59
N ASP A 128 0.69 -15.89 11.58
CA ASP A 128 0.70 -16.36 10.18
C ASP A 128 1.97 -17.19 9.92
N ALA A 129 1.82 -18.35 9.32
CA ALA A 129 2.94 -19.27 9.04
C ALA A 129 4.06 -18.66 8.19
N ARG A 130 3.75 -17.57 7.47
CA ARG A 130 4.72 -16.82 6.65
C ARG A 130 5.41 -15.71 7.44
N PHE A 131 4.97 -15.43 8.68
CA PHE A 131 5.54 -14.33 9.46
C PHE A 131 7.00 -14.62 9.81
N LYS A 132 7.84 -13.59 9.72
CA LYS A 132 9.24 -13.66 10.11
C LYS A 132 9.54 -12.58 11.14
N PHE A 133 10.16 -12.99 12.24
CA PHE A 133 10.75 -12.09 13.22
C PHE A 133 12.11 -11.59 12.72
N PHE A 134 12.39 -10.31 12.90
CA PHE A 134 13.67 -9.69 12.57
C PHE A 134 14.38 -9.31 13.86
N GLY A 135 15.55 -9.88 14.12
CA GLY A 135 16.34 -9.55 15.29
C GLY A 135 16.84 -8.10 15.33
N ASP A 136 16.91 -7.46 14.16
CA ASP A 136 17.36 -6.06 14.02
C ASP A 136 16.23 -5.03 14.11
N LEU A 137 14.98 -5.47 14.17
CA LEU A 137 13.82 -4.62 14.44
C LEU A 137 13.31 -4.94 15.85
N PRO A 138 12.85 -3.94 16.63
CA PRO A 138 12.31 -4.21 17.93
C PRO A 138 11.19 -5.23 17.82
N GLU A 139 11.14 -6.16 18.79
CA GLU A 139 10.17 -7.25 18.88
C GLU A 139 8.76 -6.74 19.20
N ASP A 140 8.31 -5.72 18.50
CA ASP A 140 6.93 -5.29 18.55
C ASP A 140 6.09 -6.33 17.84
N THR A 141 5.34 -7.11 18.60
CA THR A 141 4.29 -7.98 18.06
C THR A 141 3.20 -7.09 17.48
N PHE A 142 3.07 -7.11 16.16
CA PHE A 142 2.00 -6.40 15.50
C PHE A 142 0.82 -7.33 15.27
N GLU A 143 -0.35 -6.88 15.71
CA GLU A 143 -1.61 -7.60 15.55
C GLU A 143 -2.11 -7.54 14.11
N ALA A 144 -2.11 -6.35 13.50
CA ALA A 144 -2.61 -6.17 12.16
C ALA A 144 -1.50 -5.76 11.18
N PHE A 145 -1.65 -6.21 9.94
CA PHE A 145 -0.67 -6.04 8.88
C PHE A 145 -1.36 -5.76 7.56
N LEU A 146 -1.03 -4.66 6.91
CA LEU A 146 -1.44 -4.34 5.55
C LEU A 146 -0.19 -4.10 4.72
N SER A 147 -0.10 -4.76 3.57
CA SER A 147 1.07 -4.66 2.71
C SER A 147 0.66 -4.59 1.24
N ALA A 148 1.24 -3.65 0.52
CA ALA A 148 1.02 -3.46 -0.91
C ALA A 148 2.34 -3.55 -1.69
N PRO A 149 2.36 -4.21 -2.86
CA PRO A 149 3.51 -4.22 -3.73
C PRO A 149 3.68 -2.86 -4.42
N VAL A 150 4.91 -2.39 -4.53
CA VAL A 150 5.30 -1.26 -5.38
C VAL A 150 5.60 -1.81 -6.76
N ILE A 151 4.75 -1.51 -7.73
CA ILE A 151 4.86 -2.05 -9.09
C ILE A 151 5.25 -0.95 -10.07
N ALA A 152 6.29 -1.19 -10.87
CA ALA A 152 6.71 -0.34 -11.98
C ALA A 152 6.99 -1.20 -13.21
N ARG A 153 6.46 -0.80 -14.36
CA ARG A 153 6.63 -1.53 -15.63
C ARG A 153 6.38 -3.04 -15.50
N ASN A 154 5.28 -3.41 -14.82
CA ASN A 154 4.85 -4.79 -14.55
C ASN A 154 5.82 -5.63 -13.69
N ARG A 155 6.78 -5.00 -13.02
CA ARG A 155 7.71 -5.65 -12.07
C ARG A 155 7.53 -5.07 -10.67
N VAL A 156 7.67 -5.93 -9.67
CA VAL A 156 7.77 -5.45 -8.29
C VAL A 156 9.13 -4.81 -8.09
N VAL A 157 9.12 -3.55 -7.67
CA VAL A 157 10.33 -2.75 -7.37
C VAL A 157 10.43 -2.41 -5.89
N GLY A 158 9.43 -2.80 -5.10
CA GLY A 158 9.41 -2.60 -3.66
C GLY A 158 8.13 -3.13 -3.01
N VAL A 159 8.00 -2.91 -1.72
CA VAL A 159 6.82 -3.22 -0.90
C VAL A 159 6.64 -2.16 0.17
N ILE A 160 5.40 -1.76 0.42
CA ILE A 160 5.05 -0.86 1.52
C ILE A 160 4.24 -1.65 2.53
N ASN A 161 4.66 -1.61 3.81
CA ASN A 161 3.99 -2.26 4.92
C ASN A 161 3.44 -1.24 5.90
N VAL A 162 2.21 -1.45 6.35
CA VAL A 162 1.54 -0.75 7.44
C VAL A 162 1.23 -1.77 8.53
N ARG A 163 1.55 -1.44 9.80
CA ARG A 163 1.40 -2.36 10.92
C ARG A 163 0.75 -1.65 12.11
N HIS A 164 -0.15 -2.37 12.79
CA HIS A 164 -0.80 -1.89 14.02
C HIS A 164 -0.50 -2.84 15.18
N LYS A 165 -0.21 -2.28 16.36
CA LYS A 165 0.02 -3.04 17.60
C LYS A 165 -1.28 -3.64 18.15
N GLN A 166 -2.42 -3.08 17.78
CA GLN A 166 -3.75 -3.56 18.14
C GLN A 166 -4.45 -4.17 16.92
N PRO A 167 -5.44 -5.05 17.11
CA PRO A 167 -6.28 -5.52 16.03
C PRO A 167 -6.88 -4.33 15.26
N HIS A 168 -6.78 -4.35 13.94
CA HIS A 168 -7.26 -3.29 13.05
C HIS A 168 -7.93 -3.87 11.81
N GLN A 169 -9.21 -3.53 11.60
CA GLN A 169 -9.94 -3.91 10.41
C GLN A 169 -9.59 -2.93 9.29
N HIS A 170 -8.73 -3.35 8.38
CA HIS A 170 -8.34 -2.52 7.23
C HIS A 170 -9.53 -2.22 6.33
N THR A 171 -9.79 -0.94 6.11
CA THR A 171 -10.88 -0.48 5.24
C THR A 171 -10.48 -0.57 3.77
N GLY A 172 -11.49 -0.63 2.87
CA GLY A 172 -11.25 -0.54 1.43
C GLY A 172 -10.47 0.72 1.04
N GLY A 173 -10.73 1.85 1.72
CA GLY A 173 -10.01 3.11 1.50
C GLY A 173 -8.53 3.04 1.89
N GLU A 174 -8.18 2.39 3.00
CA GLU A 174 -6.78 2.19 3.39
C GLU A 174 -6.04 1.30 2.39
N MET A 175 -6.68 0.22 1.94
CA MET A 175 -6.12 -0.68 0.93
C MET A 175 -5.90 0.04 -0.41
N GLU A 176 -6.87 0.85 -0.85
CA GLU A 176 -6.79 1.65 -2.07
C GLU A 176 -5.67 2.70 -1.97
N VAL A 177 -5.61 3.44 -0.86
CA VAL A 177 -4.55 4.44 -0.63
C VAL A 177 -3.18 3.78 -0.68
N LEU A 178 -2.98 2.66 0.04
CA LEU A 178 -1.67 2.02 0.07
C LEU A 178 -1.26 1.49 -1.32
N THR A 179 -2.21 0.97 -2.08
CA THR A 179 -1.98 0.54 -3.48
C THR A 179 -1.55 1.73 -4.35
N THR A 180 -2.30 2.83 -4.31
CA THR A 180 -1.98 4.02 -5.12
C THR A 180 -0.66 4.67 -4.69
N VAL A 181 -0.36 4.70 -3.39
CA VAL A 181 0.96 5.15 -2.90
C VAL A 181 2.07 4.25 -3.48
N GLY A 182 1.86 2.94 -3.51
CA GLY A 182 2.79 2.00 -4.15
C GLY A 182 3.03 2.32 -5.62
N GLU A 183 1.98 2.63 -6.37
CA GLU A 183 2.06 3.05 -7.79
C GLU A 183 2.85 4.35 -7.95
N GLN A 184 2.62 5.35 -7.08
CA GLN A 184 3.35 6.62 -7.10
C GLN A 184 4.84 6.42 -6.81
N VAL A 185 5.18 5.60 -5.81
CA VAL A 185 6.58 5.23 -5.51
C VAL A 185 7.20 4.50 -6.71
N GLY A 186 6.46 3.58 -7.33
CA GLY A 186 6.91 2.88 -8.54
C GLY A 186 7.22 3.84 -9.69
N CYS A 187 6.36 4.82 -9.93
CA CYS A 187 6.58 5.87 -10.92
C CYS A 187 7.83 6.70 -10.59
N LEU A 188 7.97 7.15 -9.35
CA LEU A 188 9.15 7.89 -8.88
C LEU A 188 10.45 7.14 -9.15
N LEU A 189 10.50 5.84 -8.86
CA LEU A 189 11.69 5.02 -9.08
C LEU A 189 12.06 4.89 -10.56
N VAL A 190 11.06 4.85 -11.46
CA VAL A 190 11.31 4.88 -12.91
C VAL A 190 11.93 6.19 -13.33
N VAL A 191 11.37 7.31 -12.86
CA VAL A 191 11.90 8.66 -13.18
C VAL A 191 13.31 8.85 -12.63
N ALA A 192 13.57 8.45 -11.39
CA ALA A 192 14.88 8.54 -10.77
C ALA A 192 15.96 7.74 -11.55
N ARG A 193 15.60 6.59 -12.11
CA ARG A 193 16.51 5.81 -12.98
C ARG A 193 16.81 6.48 -14.30
N MET A 194 15.91 7.31 -14.81
CA MET A 194 16.12 8.06 -16.07
C MET A 194 17.01 9.29 -15.90
N HIS A 195 17.13 9.81 -14.67
CA HIS A 195 17.91 10.97 -14.31
C HIS A 195 18.91 10.64 -13.18
N PRO A 196 20.05 9.98 -13.48
CA PRO A 196 21.00 9.53 -12.46
C PRO A 196 21.59 10.67 -11.61
N THR A 197 21.71 11.87 -12.15
CA THR A 197 22.26 13.05 -11.45
C THR A 197 21.44 13.51 -10.26
N ALA A 198 20.13 13.18 -10.20
CA ALA A 198 19.27 13.47 -9.05
C ALA A 198 19.48 12.49 -7.87
N VAL A 199 20.24 11.42 -8.07
CA VAL A 199 20.38 10.29 -7.12
C VAL A 199 21.75 10.27 -6.43
N GLU A 200 22.74 11.01 -6.92
CA GLU A 200 24.11 10.97 -6.41
C GLU A 200 24.29 11.41 -4.95
N SER A 201 23.29 12.04 -4.35
CA SER A 201 23.32 12.45 -2.93
C SER A 201 22.97 11.32 -1.92
N ALA A 202 22.62 10.13 -2.38
CA ALA A 202 22.22 9.01 -1.51
C ALA A 202 23.08 7.76 -1.77
N ASN A 203 24.28 7.72 -1.21
CA ASN A 203 25.24 6.62 -1.34
C ASN A 203 24.72 5.21 -0.97
N HIS A 204 23.50 5.08 -0.44
CA HIS A 204 22.87 3.81 -0.11
C HIS A 204 21.80 3.37 -1.11
N VAL A 205 21.19 4.32 -1.85
CA VAL A 205 20.13 4.03 -2.84
C VAL A 205 20.71 3.77 -4.23
N GLN A 206 21.95 4.14 -4.47
CA GLN A 206 22.66 3.90 -5.73
C GLN A 206 22.79 2.39 -6.04
N LEU A 207 22.95 1.55 -5.00
CA LEU A 207 22.97 0.09 -5.12
C LEU A 207 21.64 -0.47 -5.66
N VAL A 208 20.52 0.07 -5.20
CA VAL A 208 19.18 -0.37 -5.63
C VAL A 208 18.86 0.03 -7.07
N LEU A 209 19.47 1.11 -7.57
CA LEU A 209 19.17 1.67 -8.88
C LEU A 209 20.13 1.20 -9.99
N SER A 210 21.32 0.71 -9.64
CA SER A 210 22.36 0.30 -10.60
C SER A 210 22.22 -1.17 -11.08
N SER A 211 21.48 -2.02 -10.39
CA SER A 211 21.32 -3.42 -10.74
C SER A 211 20.16 -3.68 -11.74
N GLY A 212 20.19 -3.04 -12.89
CA GLY A 212 19.41 -3.50 -14.03
C GLY A 212 20.09 -4.73 -14.67
N PRO A 213 19.36 -5.75 -15.16
CA PRO A 213 20.01 -6.86 -15.83
C PRO A 213 20.77 -6.34 -17.05
N ALA A 214 22.10 -6.57 -17.05
CA ALA A 214 22.87 -6.46 -18.28
C ALA A 214 22.18 -7.31 -19.34
N GLY A 215 21.84 -6.69 -20.47
CA GLY A 215 21.23 -7.42 -21.58
C GLY A 215 22.14 -8.59 -21.95
N ALA A 216 21.57 -9.78 -21.93
CA ALA A 216 22.18 -10.95 -22.56
C ALA A 216 22.14 -10.75 -24.09
N PRO A 217 23.16 -11.21 -24.78
CA PRO A 217 23.28 -11.11 -26.25
C PRO A 217 22.19 -11.86 -27.01
#